data_9a6fc9d9a5793025688577aa8bb31fec
#
_entry.id   9a6fc9d9a5793025688577aa8bb31fec
#
_cell.length_a   1.000
_cell.length_b   1.000
_cell.length_c   1.000
_cell.angle_alpha   90.00
_cell.angle_beta   90.00
_cell.angle_gamma   90.00
#
_symmetry.space_group_name_H-M   'P 1'
#
loop_
_entity.id
_entity.type
_entity.pdbx_description
1 polymer ?
#
loop_
_entity_poly.entity_id
_entity_poly.type
_entity_poly.pdbx_seq_one_letter_code
_entity_poly.pdbx_strand_id
1 'polypeptide(L)'
;MRYMLFIKHTEDYRGKTVPPALMKAMGEFVMPNLKSGKFIDAAGLMSTWCGKKVQLRGGRIGVVDGPFTESKEIIGGYTLVEAASDEEALELARQFVELHRVHAPGMEIECELRPLQTGAPGSE
;
A
#
# COMPACT_ATOMS: atom_id res chain seq x y z
N MET A 1 0.65 13.90 13.11
CA MET A 1 -0.56 13.26 12.64
C MET A 1 -0.18 12.04 11.80
N ARG A 2 -0.96 10.98 11.90
CA ARG A 2 -0.65 9.74 11.21
C ARG A 2 -1.45 9.58 9.94
N TYR A 3 -0.83 9.00 8.94
CA TYR A 3 -1.42 8.77 7.64
C TYR A 3 -1.13 7.34 7.20
N MET A 4 -2.08 6.75 6.48
CA MET A 4 -1.86 5.48 5.82
C MET A 4 -1.66 5.71 4.33
N LEU A 5 -0.60 5.14 3.78
CA LEU A 5 -0.36 5.11 2.35
C LEU A 5 -0.67 3.71 1.85
N PHE A 6 -1.55 3.59 0.86
CA PHE A 6 -1.85 2.32 0.23
C PHE A 6 -1.28 2.32 -1.18
N ILE A 7 -0.50 1.31 -1.51
CA ILE A 7 -0.03 1.12 -2.87
C ILE A 7 -1.02 0.22 -3.58
N LYS A 8 -1.62 0.72 -4.64
CA LYS A 8 -2.62 0.01 -5.42
C LYS A 8 -2.12 -0.24 -6.84
N HIS A 9 -2.40 -1.41 -7.36
CA HIS A 9 -2.01 -1.79 -8.71
C HIS A 9 -2.97 -2.86 -9.22
N THR A 10 -2.83 -3.22 -10.49
CA THR A 10 -3.55 -4.36 -11.05
C THR A 10 -2.75 -5.63 -10.81
N GLU A 11 -3.42 -6.77 -10.75
CA GLU A 11 -2.77 -8.07 -10.60
C GLU A 11 -2.46 -8.70 -11.95
N ASP A 12 -2.09 -7.88 -12.92
CA ASP A 12 -1.85 -8.28 -14.30
C ASP A 12 -0.47 -8.88 -14.55
N TYR A 13 0.32 -8.99 -13.51
CA TYR A 13 1.70 -9.46 -13.61
C TYR A 13 1.86 -10.90 -13.15
N ARG A 14 0.92 -11.77 -13.51
CA ARG A 14 1.07 -13.19 -13.25
C ARG A 14 2.37 -13.70 -13.87
N GLY A 15 3.23 -14.26 -13.03
CA GLY A 15 4.54 -14.75 -13.46
C GLY A 15 5.59 -13.68 -13.63
N LYS A 16 5.28 -12.40 -13.39
CA LYS A 16 6.26 -11.33 -13.40
C LYS A 16 6.77 -11.10 -11.99
N THR A 17 8.07 -11.02 -11.86
CA THR A 17 8.69 -10.67 -10.58
C THR A 17 8.85 -9.17 -10.48
N VAL A 18 8.83 -8.66 -9.25
CA VAL A 18 9.16 -7.25 -9.01
C VAL A 18 10.62 -7.04 -9.41
N PRO A 19 10.94 -6.01 -10.23
CA PRO A 19 12.34 -5.79 -10.63
C PRO A 19 13.25 -5.65 -9.42
N PRO A 20 14.42 -6.32 -9.42
CA PRO A 20 15.36 -6.20 -8.28
C PRO A 20 15.78 -4.78 -7.97
N ALA A 21 15.91 -3.93 -8.99
CA ALA A 21 16.24 -2.52 -8.79
C ALA A 21 15.18 -1.78 -7.99
N LEU A 22 13.90 -2.09 -8.22
CA LEU A 22 12.80 -1.51 -7.46
C LEU A 22 12.81 -2.00 -6.01
N MET A 23 13.03 -3.29 -5.79
CA MET A 23 13.11 -3.86 -4.44
C MET A 23 14.22 -3.17 -3.64
N LYS A 24 15.38 -3.00 -4.24
CA LYS A 24 16.51 -2.32 -3.61
C LYS A 24 16.17 -0.87 -3.29
N ALA A 25 15.63 -0.14 -4.26
CA ALA A 25 15.28 1.27 -4.06
C ALA A 25 14.22 1.46 -2.98
N MET A 26 13.22 0.58 -2.93
CA MET A 26 12.20 0.62 -1.87
C MET A 26 12.82 0.38 -0.50
N GLY A 27 13.71 -0.59 -0.38
CA GLY A 27 14.41 -0.85 0.88
C GLY A 27 15.23 0.34 1.34
N GLU A 28 15.96 0.96 0.42
CA GLU A 28 16.77 2.16 0.71
C GLU A 28 15.92 3.37 1.10
N PHE A 29 14.68 3.43 0.66
CA PHE A 29 13.75 4.48 1.03
C PHE A 29 13.06 4.19 2.37
N VAL A 30 12.60 2.96 2.55
CA VAL A 30 11.79 2.58 3.72
C VAL A 30 12.64 2.47 4.99
N MET A 31 13.82 1.83 4.92
CA MET A 31 14.60 1.54 6.11
C MET A 31 15.05 2.78 6.90
N PRO A 32 15.61 3.83 6.26
CA PRO A 32 15.97 5.03 7.01
C PRO A 32 14.76 5.72 7.63
N ASN A 33 13.61 5.67 6.97
CA ASN A 33 12.39 6.30 7.48
C ASN A 33 11.79 5.52 8.65
N LEU A 34 11.96 4.19 8.67
CA LEU A 34 11.60 3.37 9.83
C LEU A 34 12.52 3.69 11.01
N LYS A 35 13.83 3.81 10.76
CA LYS A 35 14.79 4.12 11.82
C LYS A 35 14.57 5.49 12.43
N SER A 36 14.18 6.48 11.63
CA SER A 36 13.93 7.85 12.11
C SER A 36 12.59 8.00 12.81
N GLY A 37 11.70 7.00 12.68
CA GLY A 37 10.34 7.09 13.23
C GLY A 37 9.36 7.81 12.31
N LYS A 38 9.80 8.30 11.15
CA LYS A 38 8.90 8.92 10.18
C LYS A 38 7.92 7.89 9.60
N PHE A 39 8.39 6.68 9.32
CA PHE A 39 7.54 5.54 9.02
C PHE A 39 7.39 4.70 10.30
N ILE A 40 6.16 4.43 10.67
CA ILE A 40 5.85 3.63 11.87
C ILE A 40 5.86 2.16 11.51
N ASP A 41 5.32 1.81 10.33
CA ASP A 41 5.25 0.45 9.84
C ASP A 41 5.13 0.49 8.32
N ALA A 42 5.61 -0.56 7.66
CA ALA A 42 5.52 -0.71 6.22
C ALA A 42 5.65 -2.17 5.85
N ALA A 43 4.84 -2.62 4.90
CA ALA A 43 4.94 -3.98 4.39
C ALA A 43 4.35 -4.09 2.98
N GLY A 44 4.94 -4.96 2.18
CA GLY A 44 4.32 -5.43 0.95
C GLY A 44 3.36 -6.57 1.28
N LEU A 45 2.32 -6.71 0.47
CA LEU A 45 1.35 -7.80 0.62
C LEU A 45 1.60 -8.86 -0.44
N MET A 46 1.39 -10.12 -0.07
CA MET A 46 1.41 -11.21 -1.03
C MET A 46 0.22 -11.07 -1.97
N SER A 47 0.28 -11.73 -3.12
CA SER A 47 -0.80 -11.64 -4.11
C SER A 47 -2.13 -12.14 -3.55
N THR A 48 -3.23 -11.77 -4.22
CA THR A 48 -4.57 -12.19 -3.77
C THR A 48 -4.78 -13.71 -3.87
N TRP A 49 -3.90 -14.44 -4.56
CA TRP A 49 -3.90 -15.90 -4.53
C TRP A 49 -3.79 -16.44 -3.11
N CYS A 50 -3.10 -15.72 -2.23
CA CYS A 50 -2.91 -16.09 -0.83
C CYS A 50 -3.98 -15.48 0.07
N GLY A 51 -4.90 -14.69 -0.49
CA GLY A 51 -5.85 -13.92 0.29
C GLY A 51 -7.22 -14.56 0.40
N LYS A 52 -8.00 -13.98 1.30
CA LYS A 52 -9.41 -14.35 1.50
C LYS A 52 -10.19 -13.08 1.79
N LYS A 53 -11.44 -13.08 1.38
CA LYS A 53 -12.37 -12.01 1.75
C LYS A 53 -13.48 -12.59 2.59
N VAL A 54 -13.83 -11.91 3.66
CA VAL A 54 -15.03 -12.21 4.44
C VAL A 54 -16.03 -11.11 4.10
N GLN A 55 -17.19 -11.50 3.61
CA GLN A 55 -18.17 -10.55 3.09
C GLN A 55 -19.47 -10.66 3.87
N LEU A 56 -20.11 -9.52 4.09
CA LEU A 56 -21.47 -9.44 4.62
C LEU A 56 -22.37 -8.94 3.49
N ARG A 57 -23.26 -9.80 3.01
CA ARG A 57 -24.19 -9.47 1.92
C ARG A 57 -25.55 -10.08 2.24
N GLY A 58 -26.59 -9.24 2.16
CA GLY A 58 -27.96 -9.69 2.44
C GLY A 58 -28.12 -10.30 3.83
N GLY A 59 -27.39 -9.78 4.81
CA GLY A 59 -27.41 -10.29 6.18
C GLY A 59 -26.63 -11.58 6.39
N ARG A 60 -25.90 -12.03 5.38
CA ARG A 60 -25.11 -13.27 5.45
C ARG A 60 -23.61 -13.00 5.37
N ILE A 61 -22.87 -13.76 6.15
CA ILE A 61 -21.41 -13.73 6.15
C ILE A 61 -20.90 -14.88 5.27
N GLY A 62 -20.07 -14.53 4.28
CA GLY A 62 -19.44 -15.51 3.40
C GLY A 62 -17.94 -15.29 3.30
N VAL A 63 -17.24 -16.34 2.93
CA VAL A 63 -15.79 -16.30 2.72
C VAL A 63 -15.51 -16.59 1.25
N VAL A 64 -14.69 -15.74 0.64
CA VAL A 64 -14.27 -15.90 -0.75
C VAL A 64 -12.75 -16.06 -0.76
N ASP A 65 -12.29 -17.15 -1.35
CA ASP A 65 -10.86 -17.37 -1.54
C ASP A 65 -10.36 -16.58 -2.75
N GLY A 66 -9.11 -16.09 -2.68
CA GLY A 66 -8.47 -15.49 -3.82
C GLY A 66 -8.16 -16.50 -4.92
N PRO A 67 -7.79 -16.03 -6.13
CA PRO A 67 -7.52 -14.63 -6.47
C PRO A 67 -8.82 -13.83 -6.68
N PHE A 68 -8.72 -12.51 -6.51
CA PHE A 68 -9.87 -11.62 -6.67
C PHE A 68 -9.85 -10.98 -8.06
N THR A 69 -10.15 -11.79 -9.06
CA THR A 69 -10.00 -11.42 -10.46
C THR A 69 -10.97 -10.34 -10.93
N GLU A 70 -12.08 -10.15 -10.22
CA GLU A 70 -13.04 -9.09 -10.51
C GLU A 70 -12.57 -7.72 -10.03
N SER A 71 -11.54 -7.66 -9.20
CA SER A 71 -10.99 -6.39 -8.71
C SER A 71 -10.02 -5.81 -9.73
N LYS A 72 -10.27 -4.59 -10.17
CA LYS A 72 -9.39 -3.88 -11.12
C LYS A 72 -8.15 -3.34 -10.45
N GLU A 73 -8.28 -2.98 -9.17
CA GLU A 73 -7.16 -2.52 -8.36
C GLU A 73 -7.12 -3.31 -7.07
N ILE A 74 -5.93 -3.68 -6.67
CA ILE A 74 -5.71 -4.36 -5.40
C ILE A 74 -4.66 -3.61 -4.61
N ILE A 75 -4.72 -3.77 -3.29
CA ILE A 75 -3.71 -3.20 -2.40
C ILE A 75 -2.49 -4.11 -2.42
N GLY A 76 -1.35 -3.58 -2.87
CA GLY A 76 -0.10 -4.34 -2.94
C GLY A 76 0.84 -4.08 -1.78
N GLY A 77 0.55 -3.08 -0.96
CA GLY A 77 1.36 -2.76 0.21
C GLY A 77 0.81 -1.56 0.95
N TYR A 78 1.36 -1.32 2.12
CA TYR A 78 0.97 -0.18 2.94
C TYR A 78 2.17 0.40 3.67
N THR A 79 2.05 1.67 4.03
CA THR A 79 3.00 2.35 4.92
C THR A 79 2.23 3.26 5.86
N LEU A 80 2.49 3.12 7.15
CA LEU A 80 1.94 4.00 8.17
C LEU A 80 2.99 5.06 8.49
N VAL A 81 2.64 6.33 8.29
CA VAL A 81 3.62 7.42 8.43
C VAL A 81 3.16 8.43 9.47
N GLU A 82 4.15 9.07 10.10
CA GLU A 82 3.94 10.25 10.94
C GLU A 82 4.40 11.47 10.15
N ALA A 83 3.52 12.44 9.97
CA ALA A 83 3.84 13.65 9.21
C ALA A 83 3.25 14.88 9.90
N ALA A 84 3.92 16.01 9.73
CA ALA A 84 3.50 17.27 10.35
C ALA A 84 2.31 17.90 9.60
N SER A 85 2.13 17.55 8.32
CA SER A 85 1.11 18.15 7.48
C SER A 85 0.72 17.21 6.35
N ASP A 86 -0.40 17.52 5.69
CA ASP A 86 -0.83 16.80 4.49
C ASP A 86 0.22 16.90 3.39
N GLU A 87 0.85 18.07 3.26
CA GLU A 87 1.88 18.32 2.24
C GLU A 87 3.09 17.43 2.45
N GLU A 88 3.51 17.25 3.68
CA GLU A 88 4.64 16.36 3.99
C GLU A 88 4.29 14.90 3.67
N ALA A 89 3.10 14.46 4.05
CA ALA A 89 2.64 13.11 3.76
C ALA A 89 2.51 12.89 2.25
N LEU A 90 2.01 13.89 1.53
CA LEU A 90 1.88 13.84 0.07
C LEU A 90 3.25 13.72 -0.60
N GLU A 91 4.25 14.43 -0.10
CA GLU A 91 5.60 14.37 -0.64
C GLU A 91 6.21 12.98 -0.46
N LEU A 92 5.96 12.34 0.69
CA LEU A 92 6.41 10.96 0.91
C LEU A 92 5.75 10.01 -0.10
N ALA A 93 4.46 10.19 -0.36
CA ALA A 93 3.73 9.39 -1.35
C ALA A 93 4.30 9.58 -2.75
N ARG A 94 4.62 10.83 -3.12
CA ARG A 94 5.23 11.15 -4.41
C ARG A 94 6.60 10.48 -4.57
N GLN A 95 7.42 10.51 -3.54
CA GLN A 95 8.72 9.86 -3.57
C GLN A 95 8.58 8.36 -3.78
N PHE A 96 7.60 7.75 -3.14
CA PHE A 96 7.35 6.32 -3.29
C PHE A 96 6.94 5.97 -4.73
N VAL A 97 6.03 6.76 -5.30
CA VAL A 97 5.58 6.57 -6.69
C VAL A 97 6.73 6.81 -7.67
N GLU A 98 7.59 7.80 -7.40
CA GLU A 98 8.75 8.10 -8.23
C GLU A 98 9.72 6.93 -8.30
N LEU A 99 9.90 6.19 -7.21
CA LEU A 99 10.72 4.98 -7.24
C LEU A 99 10.21 3.97 -8.27
N HIS A 100 8.90 3.82 -8.35
CA HIS A 100 8.28 2.91 -9.32
C HIS A 100 8.47 3.43 -10.75
N ARG A 101 8.32 4.74 -10.96
CA ARG A 101 8.51 5.33 -12.28
C ARG A 101 9.92 5.10 -12.80
N VAL A 102 10.92 5.22 -11.94
CA VAL A 102 12.31 5.09 -12.32
C VAL A 102 12.74 3.63 -12.47
N HIS A 103 12.34 2.78 -11.51
CA HIS A 103 12.88 1.41 -11.40
C HIS A 103 11.96 0.32 -11.94
N ALA A 104 10.73 0.66 -12.29
CA ALA A 104 9.78 -0.27 -12.90
C ALA A 104 9.00 0.43 -14.01
N PRO A 105 9.71 0.91 -15.06
CA PRO A 105 9.05 1.65 -16.14
C PRO A 105 7.96 0.81 -16.79
N GLY A 106 6.81 1.43 -17.07
CA GLY A 106 5.66 0.75 -17.61
C GLY A 106 4.71 0.17 -16.57
N MET A 107 5.10 0.12 -15.30
CA MET A 107 4.20 -0.28 -14.23
C MET A 107 3.31 0.89 -13.84
N GLU A 108 2.02 0.64 -13.78
CA GLU A 108 1.06 1.63 -13.32
C GLU A 108 0.68 1.35 -11.88
N ILE A 109 0.83 2.35 -11.03
CA ILE A 109 0.45 2.25 -9.62
C ILE A 109 -0.23 3.53 -9.17
N GLU A 110 -0.95 3.42 -8.08
CA GLU A 110 -1.58 4.54 -7.40
C GLU A 110 -1.24 4.44 -5.93
N CYS A 111 -0.83 5.55 -5.34
CA CYS A 111 -0.62 5.63 -3.89
C CYS A 111 -1.74 6.47 -3.30
N GLU A 112 -2.62 5.83 -2.56
CA GLU A 112 -3.71 6.52 -1.88
C GLU A 112 -3.26 6.92 -0.48
N LEU A 113 -3.47 8.19 -0.16
CA LEU A 113 -3.09 8.78 1.11
C LEU A 113 -4.34 9.08 1.92
N ARG A 114 -4.42 8.56 3.15
CA ARG A 114 -5.55 8.84 4.03
C ARG A 114 -5.08 9.11 5.46
N PRO A 115 -5.53 10.23 6.05
CA PRO A 115 -5.24 10.46 7.47
C PRO A 115 -6.00 9.46 8.33
N LEU A 116 -5.39 9.05 9.43
CA LEU A 116 -6.05 8.20 10.40
C LEU A 116 -6.97 9.05 11.28
N GLN A 117 -8.09 8.46 11.69
CA GLN A 117 -8.92 9.07 12.72
C GLN A 117 -8.14 9.15 14.02
N THR A 118 -8.32 10.24 14.76
CA THR A 118 -7.75 10.38 16.08
C THR A 118 -8.72 9.84 17.12
N GLY A 119 -8.18 9.15 18.12
CA GLY A 119 -8.99 8.56 19.18
C GLY A 119 -9.52 7.18 18.81
N ALA A 120 -10.43 6.67 19.64
CA ALA A 120 -11.02 5.34 19.43
C ALA A 120 -11.94 5.32 18.22
N PRO A 121 -12.10 4.16 17.55
CA PRO A 121 -13.04 4.06 16.45
C PRO A 121 -14.44 4.52 16.85
N GLY A 122 -15.04 5.37 16.01
CA GLY A 122 -16.37 5.92 16.26
C GLY A 122 -16.42 7.14 17.17
N SER A 123 -15.29 7.64 17.63
CA SER A 123 -15.21 8.79 18.53
C SER A 123 -14.76 10.08 17.83
N GLU A 124 -15.23 10.32 16.67
CA GLU A 124 -14.91 11.54 15.93
C GLU A 124 -15.53 12.78 16.54
#